data_1b21b9aa4824d13f033e7df963eb842e
#
_entry.id   1b21b9aa4824d13f033e7df963eb842e
#
_cell.length_a   1.000
_cell.length_b   1.000
_cell.length_c   1.000
_cell.angle_alpha   90.00
_cell.angle_beta   90.00
_cell.angle_gamma   90.00
#
_symmetry.space_group_name_H-M   'P 1'
#
loop_
_entity.id
_entity.type
_entity.pdbx_description
1 polymer ?
#
loop_
_entity_poly.entity_id
_entity_poly.type
_entity_poly.pdbx_seq_one_letter_code
_entity_poly.pdbx_strand_id
1 'polypeptide(L)'
;MAPRSIAELLAERRRAVVRLTPREAWGAICERDGVLVDVRDDLQRRREGEVPGAFIVARNVLEWRFACDEGGRDPRLPERDGFPILLCGQGFQSSLAAATLGELGFARAADVIGGYAAWEADGLPTAPFGTAGTIRAIAGGPDDPTPGTYA
;
A
#
# COMPACT_ATOMS: atom_id res chain seq x y z
N MET A 1 6.05 -5.43 -30.83
CA MET A 1 6.79 -4.82 -29.72
C MET A 1 7.59 -5.90 -29.00
N ALA A 2 8.88 -5.69 -28.82
CA ALA A 2 9.70 -6.63 -28.09
C ALA A 2 9.30 -6.65 -26.61
N PRO A 3 9.29 -7.82 -25.96
CA PRO A 3 8.98 -7.90 -24.54
C PRO A 3 10.09 -7.22 -23.71
N ARG A 4 9.67 -6.54 -22.66
CA ARG A 4 10.59 -5.95 -21.68
C ARG A 4 10.82 -6.93 -20.53
N SER A 5 11.97 -6.84 -19.89
CA SER A 5 12.21 -7.57 -18.66
C SER A 5 11.42 -6.93 -17.50
N ILE A 6 11.18 -7.69 -16.44
CA ILE A 6 10.53 -7.13 -15.25
C ILE A 6 11.39 -6.02 -14.62
N ALA A 7 12.71 -6.12 -14.70
CA ALA A 7 13.61 -5.10 -14.20
C ALA A 7 13.48 -3.78 -14.97
N GLU A 8 13.33 -3.85 -16.28
CA GLU A 8 13.11 -2.67 -17.13
C GLU A 8 11.77 -2.02 -16.84
N LEU A 9 10.71 -2.82 -16.72
CA LEU A 9 9.39 -2.32 -16.36
C LEU A 9 9.43 -1.62 -14.99
N LEU A 10 10.06 -2.25 -14.01
CA LEU A 10 10.15 -1.71 -12.67
C LEU A 10 10.94 -0.40 -12.64
N ALA A 11 12.07 -0.34 -13.35
CA ALA A 11 12.88 0.88 -13.44
C ALA A 11 12.09 2.04 -14.06
N GLU A 12 11.33 1.77 -15.11
CA GLU A 12 10.46 2.76 -15.73
C GLU A 12 9.39 3.28 -14.78
N ARG A 13 8.67 2.38 -14.13
CA ARG A 13 7.59 2.74 -13.21
C ARG A 13 8.10 3.55 -12.01
N ARG A 14 9.27 3.22 -11.50
CA ARG A 14 9.88 3.92 -10.37
C ARG A 14 10.24 5.38 -10.66
N ARG A 15 10.38 5.77 -11.92
CA ARG A 15 10.64 7.18 -12.28
C ARG A 15 9.49 8.10 -11.89
N ALA A 16 8.27 7.58 -11.83
CA ALA A 16 7.07 8.34 -11.50
C ALA A 16 6.64 8.19 -10.04
N VAL A 17 7.42 7.48 -9.23
CA VAL A 17 7.07 7.14 -7.85
C VAL A 17 8.05 7.78 -6.90
N VAL A 18 7.53 8.43 -5.85
CA VAL A 18 8.35 8.85 -4.71
C VAL A 18 8.71 7.61 -3.91
N ARG A 19 9.99 7.30 -3.81
CA ARG A 19 10.45 6.16 -3.05
C ARG A 19 11.05 6.61 -1.72
N LEU A 20 10.51 6.06 -0.63
CA LEU A 20 10.89 6.44 0.73
C LEU A 20 11.67 5.32 1.39
N THR A 21 12.71 5.66 2.14
CA THR A 21 13.29 4.70 3.09
C THR A 21 12.25 4.36 4.15
N PRO A 22 12.37 3.21 4.85
CA PRO A 22 11.46 2.91 5.95
C PRO A 22 11.36 4.03 6.99
N ARG A 23 12.47 4.67 7.33
CA ARG A 23 12.49 5.77 8.31
C ARG A 23 11.79 7.02 7.79
N GLU A 24 11.95 7.36 6.52
CA GLU A 24 11.23 8.47 5.91
C GLU A 24 9.72 8.21 5.89
N ALA A 25 9.31 6.99 5.54
CA ALA A 25 7.91 6.58 5.60
C ALA A 25 7.36 6.66 7.02
N TRP A 26 8.09 6.16 8.00
CA TRP A 26 7.71 6.23 9.40
C TRP A 26 7.55 7.68 9.87
N GLY A 27 8.47 8.56 9.49
CA GLY A 27 8.39 9.99 9.78
C GLY A 27 7.10 10.62 9.25
N ALA A 28 6.75 10.35 8.00
CA ALA A 28 5.52 10.84 7.38
C ALA A 28 4.26 10.34 8.10
N ILE A 29 4.26 9.08 8.54
CA ILE A 29 3.15 8.49 9.30
C ILE A 29 3.04 9.15 10.68
N CYS A 30 4.15 9.36 11.38
CA CYS A 30 4.16 10.00 12.70
C CYS A 30 3.69 11.45 12.64
N GLU A 31 3.95 12.16 11.56
CA GLU A 31 3.47 13.51 11.30
C GLU A 31 2.00 13.55 10.87
N ARG A 32 1.36 12.39 10.75
CA ARG A 32 -0.03 12.23 10.28
C ARG A 32 -0.28 12.78 8.86
N ASP A 33 0.77 12.84 8.05
CA ASP A 33 0.68 13.22 6.64
C ASP A 33 0.55 11.97 5.76
N GLY A 34 1.38 10.96 5.98
CA GLY A 34 1.37 9.71 5.23
C GLY A 34 0.46 8.64 5.82
N VAL A 35 -0.13 7.83 4.96
CA VAL A 35 -0.95 6.66 5.31
C VAL A 35 -0.30 5.42 4.72
N LEU A 36 0.08 4.48 5.58
CA LEU A 36 0.69 3.23 5.15
C LEU A 36 -0.37 2.26 4.63
N VAL A 37 -0.14 1.74 3.44
CA VAL A 37 -1.04 0.80 2.76
C VAL A 37 -0.27 -0.47 2.42
N ASP A 38 -0.59 -1.56 3.11
CA ASP A 38 0.04 -2.86 2.94
C ASP A 38 -0.70 -3.66 1.87
N VAL A 39 -0.02 -3.97 0.77
CA VAL A 39 -0.61 -4.69 -0.37
C VAL A 39 -0.29 -6.18 -0.37
N ARG A 40 0.39 -6.69 0.67
CA ARG A 40 0.71 -8.11 0.81
C ARG A 40 -0.56 -8.94 1.05
N ASP A 41 -0.53 -10.19 0.62
CA ASP A 41 -1.61 -11.12 0.91
C ASP A 41 -1.57 -11.61 2.38
N ASP A 42 -2.65 -12.24 2.81
CA ASP A 42 -2.79 -12.73 4.18
C ASP A 42 -1.75 -13.78 4.54
N LEU A 43 -1.40 -14.68 3.64
CA LEU A 43 -0.42 -15.72 3.89
C LEU A 43 0.98 -15.12 4.14
N GLN A 44 1.34 -14.14 3.33
CA GLN A 44 2.61 -13.45 3.48
C GLN A 44 2.68 -12.70 4.84
N ARG A 45 1.62 -11.98 5.20
CA ARG A 45 1.55 -11.27 6.49
C ARG A 45 1.53 -12.23 7.69
N ARG A 46 0.90 -13.41 7.55
CA ARG A 46 0.93 -14.44 8.59
C ARG A 46 2.34 -14.91 8.87
N ARG A 47 3.16 -15.04 7.83
CA ARG A 47 4.54 -15.51 7.94
C ARG A 47 5.50 -14.43 8.42
N GLU A 48 5.30 -13.20 7.99
CA GLU A 48 6.26 -12.12 8.18
C GLU A 48 5.91 -11.18 9.34
N GLY A 49 4.63 -11.01 9.61
CA GLY A 49 4.12 -10.02 10.57
C GLY A 49 3.50 -8.81 9.88
N GLU A 50 3.02 -7.87 10.67
CA GLU A 50 2.29 -6.70 10.22
C GLU A 50 2.89 -5.41 10.79
N VAL A 51 2.52 -4.29 10.17
CA VAL A 51 2.78 -2.96 10.72
C VAL A 51 1.50 -2.46 11.39
N PRO A 52 1.51 -2.19 12.70
CA PRO A 52 0.32 -1.68 13.39
C PRO A 52 -0.19 -0.38 12.75
N GLY A 53 -1.51 -0.27 12.60
CA GLY A 53 -2.15 0.92 12.03
C GLY A 53 -2.13 1.02 10.51
N ALA A 54 -1.48 0.09 9.82
CA ALA A 54 -1.51 0.07 8.35
C ALA A 54 -2.89 -0.31 7.82
N PHE A 55 -3.29 0.30 6.71
CA PHE A 55 -4.40 -0.21 5.92
C PHE A 55 -3.95 -1.44 5.15
N ILE A 56 -4.82 -2.44 5.10
CA ILE A 56 -4.59 -3.65 4.32
C ILE A 56 -5.48 -3.58 3.08
N VAL A 57 -4.84 -3.50 1.92
CA VAL A 57 -5.55 -3.48 0.64
C VAL A 57 -4.88 -4.49 -0.28
N ALA A 58 -5.55 -5.57 -0.59
CA ALA A 58 -4.99 -6.57 -1.49
C ALA A 58 -4.63 -5.96 -2.84
N ARG A 59 -3.46 -6.33 -3.37
CA ARG A 59 -2.96 -5.72 -4.62
C ARG A 59 -3.95 -5.84 -5.77
N ASN A 60 -4.67 -6.95 -5.88
CA ASN A 60 -5.59 -7.21 -6.99
C ASN A 60 -6.85 -6.34 -7.00
N VAL A 61 -7.14 -5.61 -5.93
CA VAL A 61 -8.29 -4.70 -5.84
C VAL A 61 -7.90 -3.27 -5.47
N LEU A 62 -6.59 -3.00 -5.39
CA LEU A 62 -6.06 -1.71 -4.94
C LEU A 62 -6.70 -0.52 -5.68
N GLU A 63 -6.70 -0.56 -6.99
CA GLU A 63 -7.20 0.53 -7.82
C GLU A 63 -8.68 0.81 -7.56
N TRP A 64 -9.46 -0.24 -7.37
CA TRP A 64 -10.90 -0.10 -7.08
C TRP A 64 -11.17 0.44 -5.68
N ARG A 65 -10.39 0.04 -4.70
CA ARG A 65 -10.54 0.55 -3.33
C ARG A 65 -10.13 2.02 -3.21
N PHE A 66 -9.24 2.50 -4.06
CA PHE A 66 -8.81 3.90 -4.09
C PHE A 66 -9.64 4.78 -5.02
N ALA A 67 -10.03 4.30 -6.20
CA ALA A 67 -10.46 5.16 -7.30
C ALA A 67 -11.77 4.74 -7.98
N CYS A 68 -12.50 3.75 -7.49
CA CYS A 68 -13.74 3.33 -8.12
C CYS A 68 -14.87 4.33 -7.85
N ASP A 69 -15.41 4.94 -8.90
CA ASP A 69 -16.49 5.91 -8.79
C ASP A 69 -17.87 5.26 -8.59
N GLU A 70 -17.96 3.95 -8.77
CA GLU A 70 -19.22 3.18 -8.72
C GLU A 70 -19.44 2.46 -7.39
N GLY A 71 -18.91 2.99 -6.28
CA GLY A 71 -19.14 2.45 -4.93
C GLY A 71 -18.10 1.43 -4.46
N GLY A 72 -17.04 1.19 -5.23
CA GLY A 72 -15.95 0.28 -4.82
C GLY A 72 -14.88 0.90 -3.95
N ARG A 73 -14.89 2.24 -3.82
CA ARG A 73 -13.91 2.99 -3.07
C ARG A 73 -14.16 2.89 -1.56
N ASP A 74 -13.10 2.68 -0.80
CA ASP A 74 -13.17 2.80 0.66
C ASP A 74 -12.90 4.27 1.06
N PRO A 75 -13.88 4.98 1.64
CA PRO A 75 -13.74 6.40 1.98
C PRO A 75 -12.74 6.68 3.10
N ARG A 76 -12.25 5.66 3.79
CA ARG A 76 -11.21 5.82 4.81
C ARG A 76 -9.81 5.94 4.22
N LEU A 77 -9.62 5.50 2.97
CA LEU A 77 -8.35 5.62 2.27
C LEU A 77 -8.11 7.07 1.82
N PRO A 78 -6.84 7.47 1.62
CA PRO A 78 -6.52 8.81 1.16
C PRO A 78 -7.24 9.19 -0.12
N GLU A 79 -7.64 10.46 -0.20
CA GLU A 79 -8.12 11.09 -1.43
C GLU A 79 -6.93 11.35 -2.38
N ARG A 80 -7.20 11.88 -3.57
CA ARG A 80 -6.17 12.14 -4.57
C ARG A 80 -5.10 13.15 -4.13
N ASP A 81 -5.43 14.06 -3.23
CA ASP A 81 -4.47 15.00 -2.62
C ASP A 81 -3.75 14.44 -1.39
N GLY A 82 -4.12 13.24 -0.95
CA GLY A 82 -3.51 12.56 0.17
C GLY A 82 -2.16 11.93 -0.16
N PHE A 83 -1.58 11.27 0.83
CA PHE A 83 -0.25 10.69 0.73
C PHE A 83 -0.26 9.19 1.05
N PRO A 84 -0.68 8.33 0.10
CA PRO A 84 -0.61 6.90 0.28
C PRO A 84 0.82 6.40 0.11
N ILE A 85 1.29 5.62 1.09
CA ILE A 85 2.62 5.00 1.09
C ILE A 85 2.44 3.49 0.99
N LEU A 86 2.80 2.90 -0.14
CA LEU A 86 2.57 1.49 -0.43
C LEU A 86 3.70 0.63 0.15
N LEU A 87 3.31 -0.45 0.81
CA LEU A 87 4.23 -1.41 1.41
C LEU A 87 3.96 -2.80 0.83
N CYS A 88 5.01 -3.46 0.38
CA CYS A 88 4.98 -4.89 0.04
C CYS A 88 6.10 -5.62 0.78
N GLY A 89 6.40 -6.87 0.41
CA GLY A 89 7.39 -7.67 1.14
C GLY A 89 8.82 -7.16 1.00
N GLN A 90 9.25 -6.84 -0.20
CA GLN A 90 10.65 -6.50 -0.52
C GLN A 90 10.79 -5.23 -1.37
N GLY A 91 9.72 -4.47 -1.58
CA GLY A 91 9.76 -3.19 -2.30
C GLY A 91 9.72 -3.28 -3.82
N PHE A 92 9.28 -4.39 -4.38
CA PHE A 92 9.12 -4.54 -5.84
C PHE A 92 7.70 -4.21 -6.28
N GLN A 93 6.71 -4.97 -5.82
CA GLN A 93 5.34 -4.79 -6.24
C GLN A 93 4.76 -3.43 -5.82
N SER A 94 5.16 -2.91 -4.68
CA SER A 94 4.71 -1.61 -4.20
C SER A 94 5.07 -0.47 -5.16
N SER A 95 6.17 -0.57 -5.87
CA SER A 95 6.53 0.41 -6.90
C SER A 95 5.54 0.41 -8.07
N LEU A 96 5.13 -0.76 -8.53
CA LEU A 96 4.10 -0.89 -9.57
C LEU A 96 2.75 -0.37 -9.08
N ALA A 97 2.39 -0.71 -7.86
CA ALA A 97 1.15 -0.25 -7.22
C ALA A 97 1.10 1.28 -7.10
N ALA A 98 2.17 1.89 -6.59
CA ALA A 98 2.25 3.35 -6.45
C ALA A 98 2.22 4.06 -7.80
N ALA A 99 2.90 3.51 -8.81
CA ALA A 99 2.88 4.06 -10.17
C ALA A 99 1.47 4.05 -10.76
N THR A 100 0.73 2.96 -10.57
CA THR A 100 -0.65 2.85 -11.04
C THR A 100 -1.56 3.86 -10.34
N LEU A 101 -1.41 4.03 -9.03
CA LEU A 101 -2.15 5.08 -8.31
C LEU A 101 -1.81 6.47 -8.82
N GLY A 102 -0.55 6.73 -9.15
CA GLY A 102 -0.14 7.99 -9.78
C GLY A 102 -0.87 8.27 -11.08
N GLU A 103 -1.04 7.26 -11.94
CA GLU A 103 -1.80 7.36 -13.19
C GLU A 103 -3.28 7.64 -12.93
N LEU A 104 -3.80 7.24 -11.79
CA LEU A 104 -5.19 7.49 -11.36
C LEU A 104 -5.36 8.83 -10.63
N GLY A 105 -4.32 9.64 -10.57
CA GLY A 105 -4.39 10.99 -10.02
C GLY A 105 -3.90 11.15 -8.57
N PHE A 106 -3.38 10.10 -7.95
CA PHE A 106 -2.77 10.17 -6.62
C PHE A 106 -1.32 10.62 -6.76
N ALA A 107 -1.11 11.91 -6.95
CA ALA A 107 0.20 12.48 -7.31
C ALA A 107 1.30 12.25 -6.26
N ARG A 108 0.92 12.07 -5.01
CA ARG A 108 1.87 11.83 -3.91
C ARG A 108 2.06 10.34 -3.59
N ALA A 109 1.52 9.44 -4.39
CA ALA A 109 1.69 8.02 -4.14
C ALA A 109 3.17 7.64 -4.10
N ALA A 110 3.55 6.98 -3.02
CA ALA A 110 4.93 6.59 -2.72
C ALA A 110 5.00 5.11 -2.38
N ASP A 111 6.20 4.55 -2.34
CA ASP A 111 6.40 3.21 -1.82
C ASP A 111 7.63 3.13 -0.91
N VAL A 112 7.71 2.08 -0.13
CA VAL A 112 8.79 1.85 0.83
C VAL A 112 9.91 1.04 0.19
N ILE A 113 11.10 1.63 0.11
CA ILE A 113 12.30 0.94 -0.39
C ILE A 113 12.58 -0.28 0.49
N GLY A 114 12.73 -1.45 -0.16
CA GLY A 114 13.01 -2.70 0.54
C GLY A 114 11.80 -3.32 1.26
N GLY A 115 10.67 -2.65 1.27
CA GLY A 115 9.41 -3.17 1.80
C GLY A 115 9.42 -3.52 3.29
N TYR A 116 8.55 -4.45 3.67
CA TYR A 116 8.44 -4.91 5.06
C TYR A 116 9.77 -5.47 5.60
N ALA A 117 10.53 -6.18 4.78
CA ALA A 117 11.83 -6.72 5.20
C ALA A 117 12.78 -5.61 5.68
N ALA A 118 12.86 -4.51 4.94
CA ALA A 118 13.69 -3.37 5.34
C ALA A 118 13.09 -2.62 6.54
N TRP A 119 11.77 -2.52 6.60
CA TRP A 119 11.05 -1.91 7.73
C TRP A 119 11.38 -2.64 9.04
N GLU A 120 11.28 -3.95 9.04
CA GLU A 120 11.60 -4.79 10.19
C GLU A 120 13.09 -4.70 10.56
N ALA A 121 13.97 -4.77 9.56
CA ALA A 121 15.42 -4.69 9.78
C ALA A 121 15.84 -3.36 10.41
N ASP A 122 15.13 -2.28 10.12
CA ASP A 122 15.37 -0.96 10.71
C ASP A 122 14.81 -0.83 12.15
N GLY A 123 14.19 -1.87 12.68
CA GLY A 123 13.63 -1.86 14.03
C GLY A 123 12.38 -1.01 14.19
N LEU A 124 11.69 -0.69 13.10
CA LEU A 124 10.44 0.07 13.14
C LEU A 124 9.29 -0.80 13.65
N PRO A 125 8.17 -0.22 14.11
CA PRO A 125 7.10 -0.99 14.75
C PRO A 125 6.54 -2.10 13.87
N THR A 126 6.51 -3.31 14.41
CA THR A 126 5.90 -4.49 13.81
C THR A 126 5.09 -5.24 14.85
N ALA A 127 4.16 -6.08 14.41
CA ALA A 127 3.34 -6.92 15.27
C ALA A 127 3.03 -8.26 14.60
N PRO A 128 2.72 -9.31 15.37
CA PRO A 128 2.22 -10.55 14.79
C PRO A 128 0.92 -10.36 14.00
N PHE A 129 0.71 -11.19 13.01
CA PHE A 129 -0.53 -11.19 12.23
C PHE A 129 -1.76 -11.27 13.12
N GLY A 130 -2.79 -10.48 12.80
CA GLY A 130 -4.03 -10.45 13.53
C GLY A 130 -4.00 -9.59 14.80
N THR A 131 -2.92 -8.87 15.04
CA THR A 131 -2.85 -7.91 16.14
C THR A 131 -3.76 -6.71 15.85
N ALA A 132 -4.41 -6.19 16.90
CA ALA A 132 -5.24 -5.01 16.77
C ALA A 132 -4.44 -3.81 16.24
N GLY A 133 -5.05 -3.03 15.35
CA GLY A 133 -4.46 -1.80 14.80
C GLY A 133 -4.23 -1.82 13.30
N THR A 134 -4.36 -2.96 12.63
CA THR A 134 -4.45 -2.98 11.16
C THR A 134 -5.89 -2.80 10.72
N ILE A 135 -6.10 -2.16 9.59
CA ILE A 135 -7.43 -1.83 9.05
C ILE A 135 -7.54 -2.42 7.65
N ARG A 136 -8.46 -3.34 7.46
CA ARG A 136 -8.72 -3.90 6.13
C ARG A 136 -9.64 -2.98 5.34
N ALA A 137 -9.22 -2.63 4.13
CA ALA A 137 -10.06 -1.89 3.20
C ALA A 137 -11.13 -2.80 2.61
N ILE A 138 -12.35 -2.27 2.54
CA ILE A 138 -13.52 -2.96 2.00
C ILE A 138 -14.24 -2.06 0.98
N ALA A 139 -15.04 -2.65 0.13
CA ALA A 139 -15.87 -1.89 -0.81
C ALA A 139 -16.88 -1.03 -0.04
N GLY A 140 -17.06 0.23 -0.48
CA GLY A 140 -18.01 1.13 0.14
C GLY A 140 -17.65 1.61 1.56
N GLY A 141 -16.54 1.12 2.13
CA GLY A 141 -16.09 1.53 3.47
C GLY A 141 -16.71 0.72 4.61
N PRO A 142 -16.58 1.23 5.85
CA PRO A 142 -16.95 0.47 7.05
C PRO A 142 -18.43 0.15 7.18
N ASP A 143 -19.28 0.92 6.54
CA ASP A 143 -20.74 0.75 6.61
C ASP A 143 -21.31 -0.05 5.44
N ASP A 144 -20.47 -0.56 4.55
CA ASP A 144 -20.92 -1.38 3.43
C ASP A 144 -21.42 -2.73 3.95
N PRO A 145 -22.71 -3.03 3.79
CA PRO A 145 -23.27 -4.29 4.27
C PRO A 145 -22.96 -5.48 3.36
N THR A 146 -22.21 -5.28 2.27
CA THR A 146 -21.97 -6.33 1.28
C THR A 146 -21.03 -7.40 1.85
N PRO A 147 -21.54 -8.61 2.17
CA PRO A 147 -20.69 -9.65 2.74
C PRO A 147 -19.66 -10.14 1.72
N GLY A 148 -18.44 -10.32 2.18
CA GLY A 148 -17.41 -10.99 1.39
C GLY A 148 -16.69 -10.14 0.36
N THR A 149 -16.92 -8.84 0.30
CA THR A 149 -16.13 -7.92 -0.53
C THR A 149 -14.83 -7.53 0.16
N TYR A 150 -14.07 -8.53 0.54
CA TYR A 150 -12.78 -8.29 1.17
C TYR A 150 -11.68 -8.18 0.11
N ALA A 151 -10.93 -7.17 0.22
CA ALA A 151 -9.70 -7.02 -0.54
C ALA A 151 -8.59 -7.82 0.09
#